data_afdd9597a0286cd2487b5cebbf5f3dfc
#
_entry.id   afdd9597a0286cd2487b5cebbf5f3dfc
#
_cell.length_a   1.000
_cell.length_b   1.000
_cell.length_c   1.000
_cell.angle_alpha   90.00
_cell.angle_beta   90.00
_cell.angle_gamma   90.00
#
_symmetry.space_group_name_H-M   'P 1'
#
loop_
_entity.id
_entity.type
_entity.pdbx_description
1 polymer ?
#
loop_
_entity_poly.entity_id
_entity_poly.type
_entity_poly.pdbx_seq_one_letter_code
_entity_poly.pdbx_strand_id
1 'polypeptide(L)' 'MLKIKDNINLKVLHDYGFVHLDEMEDTYTYHIPSEYGQKKDLHINKYGFMGIEMYGSYHGMSIPDVIYDLIKANLVEKVE' A
#
# COMPACT_ATOMS: atom_id res chain seq x y z
N MET A 1 7.37 9.42 5.56
CA MET A 1 6.90 8.50 4.51
C MET A 1 7.23 7.06 4.90
N LEU A 2 6.33 6.14 4.65
CA LEU A 2 6.56 4.73 4.90
C LEU A 2 7.13 4.04 3.67
N LYS A 3 7.97 3.05 3.90
CA LYS A 3 8.65 2.32 2.85
C LYS A 3 8.84 0.88 3.28
N ILE A 4 8.72 -0.07 2.34
CA ILE A 4 9.14 -1.46 2.57
C ILE A 4 10.66 -1.47 2.70
N LYS A 5 11.18 -2.19 3.68
CA LYS A 5 12.62 -2.29 3.92
C LYS A 5 13.35 -2.85 2.70
N ASP A 6 14.54 -2.34 2.42
CA ASP A 6 15.32 -2.69 1.22
C ASP A 6 15.68 -4.18 1.12
N ASN A 7 15.80 -4.84 2.26
CA ASN A 7 16.16 -6.27 2.28
C ASN A 7 14.96 -7.20 2.10
N ILE A 8 13.75 -6.64 1.91
CA ILE A 8 12.53 -7.42 1.75
C ILE A 8 12.21 -7.56 0.27
N ASN A 9 11.91 -8.78 -0.17
CA ASN A 9 11.43 -9.03 -1.52
C ASN A 9 9.97 -8.56 -1.63
N LEU A 10 9.69 -7.64 -2.55
CA LEU A 10 8.36 -7.05 -2.70
C LEU A 10 7.28 -8.10 -3.04
N LYS A 11 7.66 -9.27 -3.55
CA LYS A 11 6.70 -10.34 -3.82
C LYS A 11 5.97 -10.81 -2.56
N VAL A 12 6.53 -10.55 -1.38
CA VAL A 12 5.85 -10.87 -0.12
C VAL A 12 4.51 -10.15 0.00
N LEU A 13 4.34 -9.03 -0.70
CA LEU A 13 3.11 -8.24 -0.67
C LEU A 13 1.91 -9.01 -1.20
N HIS A 14 2.10 -10.04 -2.04
CA HIS A 14 1.01 -10.91 -2.47
C HIS A 14 0.32 -11.61 -1.29
N ASP A 15 1.07 -11.92 -0.25
CA ASP A 15 0.52 -12.57 0.95
C ASP A 15 -0.41 -11.64 1.74
N TYR A 16 -0.34 -10.34 1.46
CA TYR A 16 -1.15 -9.31 2.12
C TYR A 16 -2.28 -8.79 1.23
N GLY A 17 -2.49 -9.40 0.08
CA GLY A 17 -3.59 -9.03 -0.82
C GLY A 17 -3.22 -7.99 -1.88
N PHE A 18 -1.95 -7.66 -2.03
CA PHE A 18 -1.51 -6.77 -3.09
C PHE A 18 -1.46 -7.48 -4.43
N VAL A 19 -1.79 -6.74 -5.48
CA VAL A 19 -1.73 -7.21 -6.87
C VAL A 19 -0.59 -6.46 -7.58
N HIS A 20 0.25 -7.20 -8.29
CA HIS A 20 1.32 -6.62 -9.07
C HIS A 20 0.77 -6.18 -10.44
N LEU A 21 0.91 -4.90 -10.75
CA LEU A 21 0.45 -4.33 -12.01
C LEU A 21 1.66 -4.04 -12.89
N ASP A 22 1.88 -4.86 -13.89
CA ASP A 22 2.98 -4.68 -14.84
C ASP A 22 2.88 -3.37 -15.62
N GLU A 23 1.65 -2.92 -15.86
CA GLU A 23 1.37 -1.67 -16.57
C GLU A 23 1.83 -0.43 -15.81
N MET A 24 2.08 -0.54 -14.51
CA MET A 24 2.48 0.56 -13.64
C MET A 24 3.91 0.39 -13.13
N GLU A 25 4.83 -0.02 -13.99
CA GLU A 25 6.26 -0.12 -13.66
C GLU A 25 6.56 -0.84 -12.34
N ASP A 26 6.13 -2.09 -12.21
CA ASP A 26 6.35 -2.91 -11.01
C ASP A 26 5.73 -2.33 -9.75
N THR A 27 4.56 -1.73 -9.88
CA THR A 27 3.79 -1.23 -8.75
C THR A 27 2.87 -2.31 -8.19
N TYR A 28 2.88 -2.45 -6.88
CA TYR A 28 1.95 -3.30 -6.15
C TYR A 28 0.79 -2.46 -5.65
N THR A 29 -0.43 -2.92 -5.87
CA THR A 29 -1.65 -2.19 -5.52
C THR A 29 -2.54 -3.00 -4.61
N TYR A 30 -3.04 -2.37 -3.57
CA TYR A 30 -4.05 -2.93 -2.67
C TYR A 30 -5.29 -2.05 -2.74
N HIS A 31 -6.43 -2.65 -3.12
CA HIS A 31 -7.71 -1.95 -3.15
C HIS A 31 -8.30 -1.90 -1.75
N ILE A 32 -8.38 -0.71 -1.18
CA ILE A 32 -8.90 -0.52 0.16
C ILE A 32 -10.43 -0.56 0.08
N PRO A 33 -11.10 -1.45 0.84
CA PRO A 33 -12.55 -1.45 0.88
C PRO A 33 -13.06 -0.09 1.34
N SER A 34 -13.97 0.48 0.57
CA SER A 34 -14.53 1.79 0.92
C SER A 34 -16.05 1.70 1.05
N GLU A 35 -16.56 2.42 2.03
CA GLU A 35 -17.99 2.68 2.14
C GLU A 35 -18.31 3.93 1.29
N TYR A 36 -19.55 4.05 0.84
CA TYR A 36 -20.05 5.25 0.16
C TYR A 36 -19.45 5.53 -1.23
N GLY A 37 -19.01 4.51 -1.95
CA GLY A 37 -18.56 4.66 -3.34
C GLY A 37 -17.22 5.36 -3.52
N GLN A 38 -16.48 5.55 -2.45
CA GLN A 38 -15.13 6.10 -2.52
C GLN A 38 -14.15 5.00 -2.92
N LYS A 39 -13.24 5.33 -3.82
CA LYS A 39 -12.13 4.43 -4.14
C LYS A 39 -10.87 4.92 -3.49
N LYS A 40 -10.20 4.00 -2.79
CA LYS A 40 -8.86 4.23 -2.25
C LYS A 40 -7.98 3.09 -2.67
N ASP A 41 -6.82 3.41 -3.20
CA ASP A 41 -5.82 2.41 -3.55
C ASP A 41 -4.51 2.73 -2.84
N LEU A 42 -3.92 1.73 -2.24
CA LEU A 42 -2.59 1.82 -1.67
C LEU A 42 -1.62 1.27 -2.70
N HIS A 43 -0.68 2.10 -3.14
CA HIS A 43 0.35 1.73 -4.10
C HIS A 43 1.71 1.64 -3.42
N ILE A 44 2.47 0.62 -3.77
CA ILE A 44 3.86 0.48 -3.37
C ILE A 44 4.67 0.32 -4.64
N ASN A 45 5.57 1.29 -4.90
CA ASN A 45 6.37 1.27 -6.12
C ASN A 45 7.54 0.28 -6.03
N LYS A 46 8.28 0.14 -7.12
CA LYS A 46 9.40 -0.80 -7.19
C LYS A 46 10.54 -0.50 -6.18
N TYR A 47 10.57 0.70 -5.64
CA TYR A 47 11.53 1.11 -4.60
C TYR A 47 10.98 0.90 -3.19
N GLY A 48 9.74 0.41 -3.06
CA GLY A 48 9.09 0.14 -1.79
C GLY A 48 8.35 1.32 -1.17
N PHE A 49 8.32 2.49 -1.81
CA PHE A 49 7.61 3.65 -1.27
C PHE A 49 6.11 3.51 -1.41
N MET A 50 5.40 3.89 -0.34
CA MET A 50 3.94 3.81 -0.26
C MET A 50 3.29 5.13 -0.63
N GLY A 51 2.19 5.05 -1.37
CA GLY A 51 1.33 6.18 -1.66
C GLY A 51 -0.12 5.74 -1.65
N ILE A 52 -1.02 6.63 -1.25
CA ILE A 52 -2.45 6.36 -1.25
C ILE A 52 -3.11 7.28 -2.27
N GLU A 53 -3.81 6.69 -3.25
CA GLU A 53 -4.65 7.42 -4.17
C GLU A 53 -6.09 7.33 -3.72
N MET A 54 -6.78 8.46 -3.73
CA MET A 54 -8.17 8.57 -3.34
C MET A 54 -8.98 9.19 -4.46
N TYR A 55 -10.11 8.56 -4.76
CA TYR A 55 -11.04 9.03 -5.78
C TYR A 55 -12.39 9.30 -5.13
N GLY A 56 -12.95 10.47 -5.39
CA GLY A 56 -14.27 10.88 -4.88
C GLY A 56 -14.20 11.76 -3.64
N SER A 57 -15.36 12.04 -3.06
CA SER A 57 -15.47 12.86 -1.85
C SER A 57 -14.95 12.08 -0.65
N TYR A 58 -14.09 12.71 0.13
CA TYR A 58 -13.44 12.06 1.25
C TYR A 58 -13.59 12.86 2.54
N HIS A 59 -14.03 12.20 3.59
CA HIS A 59 -14.19 12.80 4.92
C HIS A 59 -13.37 11.98 5.93
N GLY A 60 -12.18 12.45 6.25
CA GLY A 60 -11.30 11.85 7.25
C GLY A 60 -10.32 10.84 6.67
N MET A 61 -9.18 10.70 7.33
CA MET A 61 -8.14 9.73 6.96
C MET A 61 -8.11 8.61 7.98
N SER A 62 -8.39 7.38 7.53
CA SER A 62 -8.09 6.19 8.30
C SER A 62 -6.93 5.45 7.62
N ILE A 63 -5.99 4.98 8.43
CA ILE A 63 -4.90 4.15 7.93
C ILE A 63 -5.48 2.77 7.62
N PRO A 64 -5.26 2.23 6.40
CA PRO A 64 -5.74 0.89 6.07
C PRO A 64 -5.18 -0.17 7.00
N ASP A 65 -6.01 -1.13 7.38
CA ASP A 65 -5.60 -2.22 8.28
C ASP A 65 -4.39 -2.98 7.76
N VAL A 66 -4.26 -3.12 6.44
CA VAL A 66 -3.13 -3.82 5.84
C VAL A 66 -1.78 -3.18 6.21
N ILE A 67 -1.75 -1.86 6.40
CA ILE A 67 -0.52 -1.17 6.81
C ILE A 67 -0.11 -1.62 8.21
N TYR A 68 -1.07 -1.78 9.12
CA TYR A 68 -0.78 -2.31 10.46
C TYR A 68 -0.22 -3.72 10.39
N ASP A 69 -0.75 -4.56 9.50
CA ASP A 69 -0.25 -5.91 9.30
C ASP A 69 1.20 -5.90 8.82
N LEU A 70 1.52 -5.02 7.89
CA LEU A 70 2.90 -4.87 7.39
C LEU A 70 3.85 -4.38 8.47
N ILE A 71 3.41 -3.43 9.29
CA ILE A 71 4.20 -2.92 10.42
C ILE A 71 4.46 -4.03 11.44
N LYS A 72 3.41 -4.78 11.78
CA LYS A 72 3.50 -5.89 12.74
C LYS A 72 4.44 -6.98 12.26
N ALA A 73 4.50 -7.21 10.95
CA ALA A 73 5.40 -8.18 10.35
C ALA A 73 6.84 -7.65 10.21
N ASN A 74 7.10 -6.42 10.64
CA ASN A 74 8.40 -5.76 10.58
C ASN A 74 8.94 -5.59 9.15
N LEU A 75 8.03 -5.35 8.20
CA LEU A 75 8.38 -5.18 6.79
C LEU A 75 8.58 -3.72 6.39
N VAL A 76 8.19 -2.78 7.24
CA VAL A 76 8.07 -1.36 6.90
C VAL A 76 9.01 -0.54 7.78
N GLU A 77 9.59 0.51 7.20
CA GLU A 77 10.36 1.50 7.93
C GLU A 77 9.88 2.91 7.60
N LYS A 78 10.13 3.84 8.51
CA LYS A 78 9.83 5.25 8.28
C LYS A 78 11.06 5.91 7.64
N VAL A 79 10.84 6.59 6.54
CA VAL A 79 11.87 7.33 5.81
C VAL A 79 11.55 8.82 5.91
N GLU A 80 12.54 9.59 6.30
CA GLU A 80 12.41 11.03 6.39
C GLU A 80 12.90 11.75 5.15
#